data_4e72852bb39016a3588ba5a122aabfd9
#
_entry.id   4e72852bb39016a3588ba5a122aabfd9
#
_cell.length_a   1.000
_cell.length_b   1.000
_cell.length_c   1.000
_cell.angle_alpha   90.00
_cell.angle_beta   90.00
_cell.angle_gamma   90.00
#
_symmetry.space_group_name_H-M   'P 1'
#
loop_
_entity.id
_entity.type
_entity.pdbx_description
1 polymer ?
#
loop_
_entity_poly.entity_id
_entity_poly.type
_entity_poly.pdbx_seq_one_letter_code
_entity_poly.pdbx_strand_id
1 'polypeptide(L)'
;MPSGELADARTALHAQWDRLRSWVSDVVDADVGGEPSVLEGWSVAELVAHLGRAMEALAVCVPVADGTVPLTFGEYVGTYVARAADIAETTRELAREIADDPLGAVDRSAQAAFARLDELGPDDRVVQARRGPVLLSTMAVSRVLELVVHADDLARSVHRVAGSGAGPDPIEPAALTLVADTLLGIVVARGGWDLEVADERRWLRLAAGRTPYDVDELARALHPRYTSEGVPDLGRMLPVL
;
A
#
# COMPACT_ATOMS: atom_id res chain seq x y z
N MET A 1 -9.58 4.93 22.71
CA MET A 1 -8.49 5.58 22.00
C MET A 1 -8.44 5.28 20.49
N PRO A 2 -9.58 5.04 19.84
CA PRO A 2 -9.62 4.73 18.40
C PRO A 2 -9.53 5.96 17.46
N SER A 3 -9.84 7.16 17.96
CA SER A 3 -9.89 8.38 17.13
C SER A 3 -8.53 8.89 16.65
N GLY A 4 -7.43 8.54 17.33
CA GLY A 4 -6.08 8.93 16.91
C GLY A 4 -5.60 8.14 15.70
N GLU A 5 -5.74 6.83 15.69
CA GLU A 5 -5.27 5.96 14.61
C GLU A 5 -5.93 6.26 13.27
N LEU A 6 -7.25 6.52 13.26
CA LEU A 6 -7.96 6.93 12.05
C LEU A 6 -7.50 8.30 11.56
N ALA A 7 -7.31 9.27 12.46
CA ALA A 7 -6.86 10.62 12.08
C ALA A 7 -5.45 10.60 11.47
N ASP A 8 -4.55 9.81 12.04
CA ASP A 8 -3.18 9.63 11.54
C ASP A 8 -3.19 8.93 10.18
N ALA A 9 -4.00 7.88 10.02
CA ALA A 9 -4.16 7.18 8.76
C ALA A 9 -4.75 8.07 7.66
N ARG A 10 -5.74 8.94 7.98
CA ARG A 10 -6.31 9.92 7.06
C ARG A 10 -5.25 10.92 6.61
N THR A 11 -4.49 11.47 7.54
CA THR A 11 -3.41 12.42 7.25
C THR A 11 -2.36 11.80 6.34
N ALA A 12 -1.90 10.59 6.67
CA ALA A 12 -0.91 9.86 5.87
C ALA A 12 -1.44 9.53 4.47
N LEU A 13 -2.73 9.15 4.35
CA LEU A 13 -3.34 8.82 3.07
C LEU A 13 -3.42 10.03 2.14
N HIS A 14 -3.85 11.20 2.65
CA HIS A 14 -3.88 12.43 1.86
C HIS A 14 -2.47 12.85 1.43
N ALA A 15 -1.52 12.92 2.36
CA ALA A 15 -0.15 13.35 2.06
C ALA A 15 0.54 12.43 1.05
N GLN A 16 0.37 11.10 1.20
CA GLN A 16 0.91 10.13 0.26
C GLN A 16 0.27 10.26 -1.13
N TRP A 17 -1.05 10.44 -1.18
CA TRP A 17 -1.74 10.64 -2.46
C TRP A 17 -1.25 11.89 -3.18
N ASP A 18 -1.24 13.03 -2.52
CA ASP A 18 -0.85 14.31 -3.09
C ASP A 18 0.57 14.25 -3.66
N ARG A 19 1.49 13.67 -2.91
CA ARG A 19 2.88 13.48 -3.33
C ARG A 19 3.01 12.55 -4.54
N LEU A 20 2.38 11.38 -4.48
CA LEU A 20 2.42 10.39 -5.56
C LEU A 20 1.75 10.91 -6.84
N ARG A 21 0.59 11.54 -6.70
CA ARG A 21 -0.13 12.14 -7.81
C ARG A 21 0.69 13.20 -8.54
N SER A 22 1.33 14.10 -7.79
CA SER A 22 2.22 15.11 -8.37
C SER A 22 3.38 14.45 -9.11
N TRP A 23 4.01 13.45 -8.48
CA TRP A 23 5.12 12.73 -9.07
C TRP A 23 4.71 12.01 -10.38
N VAL A 24 3.56 11.32 -10.39
CA VAL A 24 3.05 10.66 -11.61
C VAL A 24 2.80 11.69 -12.72
N SER A 25 2.23 12.86 -12.38
CA SER A 25 2.01 13.94 -13.34
C SER A 25 3.28 14.47 -13.98
N ASP A 26 4.38 14.49 -13.21
CA ASP A 26 5.65 15.06 -13.63
C ASP A 26 6.52 14.10 -14.45
N VAL A 27 6.40 12.77 -14.20
CA VAL A 27 7.37 11.80 -14.73
C VAL A 27 6.77 10.68 -15.59
N VAL A 28 5.45 10.48 -15.57
CA VAL A 28 4.79 9.43 -16.36
C VAL A 28 4.06 10.05 -17.52
N ASP A 29 4.71 10.11 -18.68
CA ASP A 29 4.10 10.42 -19.97
C ASP A 29 3.65 9.14 -20.69
N ALA A 30 3.16 9.29 -21.93
CA ALA A 30 2.67 8.17 -22.73
C ALA A 30 3.79 7.15 -23.07
N ASP A 31 5.01 7.62 -23.26
CA ASP A 31 6.15 6.76 -23.62
C ASP A 31 6.56 5.93 -22.38
N VAL A 32 6.75 6.57 -21.24
CA VAL A 32 7.04 5.90 -19.95
C VAL A 32 5.89 4.97 -19.55
N GLY A 33 4.64 5.38 -19.74
CA GLY A 33 3.46 4.57 -19.44
C GLY A 33 3.42 3.23 -20.18
N GLY A 34 3.91 3.20 -21.42
CA GLY A 34 4.00 1.99 -22.24
C GLY A 34 5.07 0.99 -21.82
N GLU A 35 6.05 1.41 -21.03
CA GLU A 35 7.19 0.59 -20.64
C GLU A 35 6.83 -0.49 -19.61
N PRO A 36 7.56 -1.63 -19.60
CA PRO A 36 7.40 -2.66 -18.58
C PRO A 36 7.75 -2.13 -17.19
N SER A 37 6.90 -2.44 -16.22
CA SER A 37 7.17 -2.11 -14.81
C SER A 37 8.12 -3.11 -14.14
N VAL A 38 8.44 -2.88 -12.87
CA VAL A 38 9.18 -3.86 -12.04
C VAL A 38 8.32 -5.07 -11.66
N LEU A 39 7.01 -4.99 -11.82
CA LEU A 39 6.10 -6.12 -11.63
C LEU A 39 5.97 -6.90 -12.93
N GLU A 40 6.27 -8.19 -12.87
CA GLU A 40 6.20 -9.06 -14.05
C GLU A 40 4.79 -9.05 -14.67
N GLY A 41 4.75 -8.81 -15.98
CA GLY A 41 3.50 -8.77 -16.74
C GLY A 41 2.66 -7.51 -16.58
N TRP A 42 3.22 -6.44 -15.97
CA TRP A 42 2.56 -5.14 -15.81
C TRP A 42 3.36 -4.02 -16.49
N SER A 43 2.67 -3.12 -17.17
CA SER A 43 3.24 -1.85 -17.62
C SER A 43 3.19 -0.78 -16.52
N VAL A 44 3.89 0.33 -16.73
CA VAL A 44 3.81 1.51 -15.85
C VAL A 44 2.38 2.08 -15.84
N ALA A 45 1.70 2.14 -16.99
CA ALA A 45 0.31 2.61 -17.09
C ALA A 45 -0.66 1.71 -16.31
N GLU A 46 -0.45 0.40 -16.32
CA GLU A 46 -1.25 -0.53 -15.50
C GLU A 46 -1.00 -0.33 -14.01
N LEU A 47 0.23 -0.02 -13.58
CA LEU A 47 0.49 0.36 -12.19
C LEU A 47 -0.24 1.65 -11.80
N VAL A 48 -0.25 2.66 -12.69
CA VAL A 48 -1.02 3.91 -12.44
C VAL A 48 -2.51 3.61 -12.34
N ALA A 49 -3.08 2.81 -13.25
CA ALA A 49 -4.48 2.41 -13.17
C ALA A 49 -4.80 1.65 -11.88
N HIS A 50 -3.86 0.84 -11.39
CA HIS A 50 -4.02 0.13 -10.12
C HIS A 50 -4.16 1.05 -8.92
N LEU A 51 -3.51 2.22 -8.90
CA LEU A 51 -3.70 3.22 -7.84
C LEU A 51 -5.18 3.63 -7.75
N GLY A 52 -5.85 3.84 -8.90
CA GLY A 52 -7.28 4.15 -8.94
C GLY A 52 -8.14 3.04 -8.31
N ARG A 53 -7.85 1.78 -8.66
CA ARG A 53 -8.54 0.62 -8.07
C ARG A 53 -8.30 0.50 -6.56
N ALA A 54 -7.08 0.80 -6.13
CA ALA A 54 -6.75 0.81 -4.71
C ALA A 54 -7.61 1.83 -3.96
N MET A 55 -7.76 3.03 -4.49
CA MET A 55 -8.59 4.08 -3.88
C MET A 55 -10.08 3.74 -3.96
N GLU A 56 -10.56 3.20 -5.07
CA GLU A 56 -11.96 2.78 -5.24
C GLU A 56 -12.40 1.76 -4.18
N ALA A 57 -11.50 0.93 -3.68
CA ALA A 57 -11.82 -0.03 -2.63
C ALA A 57 -12.27 0.63 -1.30
N LEU A 58 -11.84 1.86 -1.01
CA LEU A 58 -12.34 2.68 0.08
C LEU A 58 -13.66 3.37 -0.31
N ALA A 59 -13.79 3.87 -1.53
CA ALA A 59 -14.98 4.57 -2.01
C ALA A 59 -16.26 3.72 -1.92
N VAL A 60 -16.14 2.40 -2.03
CA VAL A 60 -17.28 1.46 -1.96
C VAL A 60 -17.59 0.93 -0.56
N CYS A 61 -16.86 1.35 0.48
CA CYS A 61 -17.12 0.92 1.84
C CYS A 61 -18.49 1.43 2.34
N VAL A 62 -19.22 0.59 3.07
CA VAL A 62 -20.51 0.95 3.66
C VAL A 62 -20.53 0.62 5.15
N PRO A 63 -21.28 1.37 5.98
CA PRO A 63 -21.47 1.02 7.38
C PRO A 63 -22.09 -0.37 7.54
N VAL A 64 -21.75 -1.05 8.64
CA VAL A 64 -22.34 -2.34 9.03
C VAL A 64 -23.10 -2.21 10.34
N ALA A 65 -23.87 -3.27 10.68
CA ALA A 65 -24.59 -3.34 11.95
C ALA A 65 -23.63 -3.33 13.15
N ASP A 66 -24.07 -2.74 14.25
CA ASP A 66 -23.34 -2.75 15.51
C ASP A 66 -23.06 -4.18 15.99
N GLY A 67 -21.87 -4.38 16.57
CA GLY A 67 -21.41 -5.68 17.02
C GLY A 67 -20.80 -6.57 15.96
N THR A 68 -20.70 -6.11 14.71
CA THR A 68 -19.94 -6.82 13.67
C THR A 68 -18.46 -6.87 14.05
N VAL A 69 -17.87 -8.07 14.06
CA VAL A 69 -16.45 -8.27 14.38
C VAL A 69 -15.62 -7.96 13.14
N PRO A 70 -14.71 -6.98 13.19
CA PRO A 70 -13.86 -6.67 12.06
C PRO A 70 -12.71 -7.66 11.92
N LEU A 71 -12.25 -7.86 10.69
CA LEU A 71 -10.97 -8.49 10.40
C LEU A 71 -9.83 -7.61 10.92
N THR A 72 -8.79 -8.23 11.42
CA THR A 72 -7.51 -7.55 11.69
C THR A 72 -6.86 -7.11 10.37
N PHE A 73 -5.91 -6.16 10.45
CA PHE A 73 -5.16 -5.74 9.28
C PHE A 73 -4.47 -6.93 8.57
N GLY A 74 -3.82 -7.81 9.33
CA GLY A 74 -3.13 -8.99 8.77
C GLY A 74 -4.07 -9.99 8.09
N GLU A 75 -5.30 -10.19 8.62
CA GLU A 75 -6.32 -11.02 7.98
C GLU A 75 -6.82 -10.39 6.69
N TYR A 76 -7.05 -9.07 6.68
CA TYR A 76 -7.53 -8.36 5.52
C TYR A 76 -6.53 -8.39 4.35
N VAL A 77 -5.26 -8.02 4.60
CA VAL A 77 -4.22 -8.03 3.55
C VAL A 77 -3.85 -9.45 3.12
N GLY A 78 -3.94 -10.44 4.01
CA GLY A 78 -3.73 -11.85 3.70
C GLY A 78 -4.69 -12.41 2.63
N THR A 79 -5.80 -11.71 2.35
CA THR A 79 -6.71 -12.09 1.26
C THR A 79 -6.19 -11.73 -0.14
N TYR A 80 -5.12 -10.93 -0.24
CA TYR A 80 -4.65 -10.38 -1.53
C TYR A 80 -4.08 -11.45 -2.45
N VAL A 81 -3.28 -12.36 -1.90
CA VAL A 81 -2.61 -13.43 -2.68
C VAL A 81 -3.60 -14.27 -3.47
N ALA A 82 -4.72 -14.65 -2.86
CA ALA A 82 -5.75 -15.47 -3.51
C ALA A 82 -6.47 -14.76 -4.67
N ARG A 83 -6.30 -13.45 -4.80
CA ARG A 83 -6.98 -12.60 -5.78
C ARG A 83 -6.03 -11.94 -6.79
N ALA A 84 -4.75 -12.28 -6.74
CA ALA A 84 -3.73 -11.61 -7.56
C ALA A 84 -4.05 -11.65 -9.06
N ALA A 85 -4.52 -12.79 -9.57
CA ALA A 85 -4.89 -12.94 -10.98
C ALA A 85 -6.08 -12.05 -11.38
N ASP A 86 -7.16 -12.06 -10.58
CA ASP A 86 -8.35 -11.22 -10.81
C ASP A 86 -7.99 -9.72 -10.75
N ILE A 87 -7.10 -9.35 -9.79
CA ILE A 87 -6.62 -7.97 -9.64
C ILE A 87 -5.87 -7.55 -10.90
N ALA A 88 -4.98 -8.40 -11.39
CA ALA A 88 -4.18 -8.10 -12.59
C ALA A 88 -5.07 -7.94 -13.83
N GLU A 89 -6.03 -8.85 -14.06
CA GLU A 89 -6.92 -8.80 -15.21
C GLU A 89 -7.78 -7.54 -15.20
N THR A 90 -8.49 -7.28 -14.10
CA THR A 90 -9.35 -6.11 -13.97
C THR A 90 -8.57 -4.79 -13.98
N THR A 91 -7.30 -4.79 -13.58
CA THR A 91 -6.43 -3.62 -13.72
C THR A 91 -6.06 -3.36 -15.18
N ARG A 92 -5.76 -4.40 -15.96
CA ARG A 92 -5.50 -4.25 -17.40
C ARG A 92 -6.72 -3.75 -18.16
N GLU A 93 -7.91 -4.19 -17.78
CA GLU A 93 -9.18 -3.68 -18.33
C GLU A 93 -9.31 -2.19 -18.04
N LEU A 94 -9.17 -1.78 -16.77
CA LEU A 94 -9.24 -0.39 -16.39
C LEU A 94 -8.18 0.46 -17.11
N ALA A 95 -6.93 -0.01 -17.21
CA ALA A 95 -5.88 0.74 -17.89
C ALA A 95 -6.23 1.03 -19.36
N ARG A 96 -6.90 0.09 -20.04
CA ARG A 96 -7.41 0.30 -21.41
C ARG A 96 -8.58 1.29 -21.47
N GLU A 97 -9.49 1.22 -20.49
CA GLU A 97 -10.66 2.11 -20.42
C GLU A 97 -10.28 3.57 -20.17
N ILE A 98 -9.24 3.80 -19.36
CA ILE A 98 -8.82 5.15 -18.98
C ILE A 98 -7.63 5.67 -19.80
N ALA A 99 -7.25 5.01 -20.89
CA ALA A 99 -6.04 5.30 -21.66
C ALA A 99 -5.96 6.75 -22.17
N ASP A 100 -7.10 7.39 -22.42
CA ASP A 100 -7.16 8.78 -22.91
C ASP A 100 -6.86 9.82 -21.82
N ASP A 101 -7.13 9.52 -20.54
CA ASP A 101 -6.91 10.40 -19.38
C ASP A 101 -6.65 9.56 -18.11
N PRO A 102 -5.52 8.83 -18.02
CA PRO A 102 -5.26 7.92 -16.91
C PRO A 102 -5.20 8.64 -15.57
N LEU A 103 -4.45 9.74 -15.47
CA LEU A 103 -4.28 10.48 -14.22
C LEU A 103 -5.58 11.11 -13.75
N GLY A 104 -6.36 11.71 -14.66
CA GLY A 104 -7.66 12.29 -14.31
C GLY A 104 -8.68 11.23 -13.86
N ALA A 105 -8.64 10.02 -14.42
CA ALA A 105 -9.50 8.93 -13.98
C ALA A 105 -9.11 8.44 -12.57
N VAL A 106 -7.82 8.29 -12.31
CA VAL A 106 -7.30 7.89 -10.99
C VAL A 106 -7.56 8.98 -9.94
N ASP A 107 -7.45 10.27 -10.30
CA ASP A 107 -7.85 11.41 -9.45
C ASP A 107 -9.32 11.33 -9.04
N ARG A 108 -10.21 11.03 -9.96
CA ARG A 108 -11.65 10.86 -9.65
C ARG A 108 -11.89 9.73 -8.65
N SER A 109 -11.16 8.61 -8.79
CA SER A 109 -11.24 7.50 -7.82
C SER A 109 -10.74 7.90 -6.44
N ALA A 110 -9.65 8.68 -6.37
CA ALA A 110 -9.11 9.20 -5.11
C ALA A 110 -10.08 10.19 -4.44
N GLN A 111 -10.65 11.12 -5.21
CA GLN A 111 -11.65 12.06 -4.71
C GLN A 111 -12.90 11.35 -4.15
N ALA A 112 -13.39 10.32 -4.85
CA ALA A 112 -14.50 9.50 -4.36
C ALA A 112 -14.14 8.76 -3.05
N ALA A 113 -12.91 8.27 -2.92
CA ALA A 113 -12.43 7.63 -1.71
C ALA A 113 -12.36 8.61 -0.52
N PHE A 114 -11.82 9.81 -0.74
CA PHE A 114 -11.75 10.85 0.30
C PHE A 114 -13.14 11.35 0.71
N ALA A 115 -14.03 11.62 -0.25
CA ALA A 115 -15.40 11.97 0.04
C ALA A 115 -16.10 10.90 0.87
N ARG A 116 -15.88 9.62 0.52
CA ARG A 116 -16.44 8.50 1.28
C ARG A 116 -15.88 8.40 2.69
N LEU A 117 -14.57 8.62 2.85
CA LEU A 117 -13.92 8.65 4.15
C LEU A 117 -14.50 9.75 5.05
N ASP A 118 -14.79 10.94 4.48
CA ASP A 118 -15.42 12.05 5.19
C ASP A 118 -16.89 11.74 5.57
N GLU A 119 -17.67 11.15 4.66
CA GLU A 119 -19.06 10.72 4.92
C GLU A 119 -19.15 9.65 6.03
N LEU A 120 -18.19 8.72 6.09
CA LEU A 120 -18.14 7.71 7.14
C LEU A 120 -17.80 8.30 8.51
N GLY A 121 -17.29 9.53 8.53
CA GLY A 121 -17.15 10.35 9.72
C GLY A 121 -15.85 10.15 10.48
N PRO A 122 -15.70 10.88 11.60
CA PRO A 122 -14.46 10.89 12.37
C PRO A 122 -14.29 9.67 13.28
N ASP A 123 -15.36 8.91 13.51
CA ASP A 123 -15.32 7.75 14.39
C ASP A 123 -14.75 6.54 13.66
N ASP A 124 -13.89 5.80 14.38
CA ASP A 124 -13.31 4.55 13.84
C ASP A 124 -14.32 3.40 13.97
N ARG A 125 -15.27 3.40 13.05
CA ARG A 125 -16.36 2.41 12.97
C ARG A 125 -15.97 1.22 12.10
N VAL A 126 -16.69 0.12 12.28
CA VAL A 126 -16.59 -1.04 11.36
C VAL A 126 -17.35 -0.71 10.08
N VAL A 127 -16.71 -0.99 8.94
CA VAL A 127 -17.29 -0.83 7.60
C VAL A 127 -17.18 -2.14 6.81
N GLN A 128 -18.11 -2.39 5.92
CA GLN A 128 -18.03 -3.48 4.96
C GLN A 128 -17.17 -3.02 3.78
N ALA A 129 -15.98 -3.57 3.69
CA ALA A 129 -15.12 -3.48 2.52
C ALA A 129 -15.37 -4.65 1.56
N ARG A 130 -14.79 -4.62 0.36
CA ARG A 130 -14.95 -5.69 -0.65
C ARG A 130 -14.57 -7.10 -0.14
N ARG A 131 -13.68 -7.18 0.86
CA ARG A 131 -13.11 -8.45 1.35
C ARG A 131 -13.54 -8.82 2.77
N GLY A 132 -14.48 -8.09 3.34
CA GLY A 132 -14.99 -8.34 4.68
C GLY A 132 -15.11 -7.06 5.50
N PRO A 133 -15.69 -7.17 6.71
CA PRO A 133 -15.79 -6.05 7.64
C PRO A 133 -14.42 -5.70 8.21
N VAL A 134 -14.09 -4.41 8.28
CA VAL A 134 -12.85 -3.88 8.85
C VAL A 134 -13.12 -2.58 9.61
N LEU A 135 -12.24 -2.19 10.52
CA LEU A 135 -12.24 -0.83 11.05
C LEU A 135 -11.92 0.17 9.93
N LEU A 136 -12.49 1.36 10.00
CA LEU A 136 -12.24 2.41 9.01
C LEU A 136 -10.76 2.83 9.00
N SER A 137 -10.10 2.84 10.17
CA SER A 137 -8.64 3.01 10.30
C SER A 137 -7.88 1.91 9.55
N THR A 138 -8.25 0.65 9.73
CA THR A 138 -7.67 -0.50 9.00
C THR A 138 -7.82 -0.32 7.49
N MET A 139 -9.00 0.12 7.03
CA MET A 139 -9.23 0.38 5.61
C MET A 139 -8.35 1.53 5.10
N ALA A 140 -8.26 2.64 5.83
CA ALA A 140 -7.42 3.78 5.46
C ALA A 140 -5.93 3.38 5.41
N VAL A 141 -5.41 2.70 6.43
CA VAL A 141 -4.01 2.21 6.44
C VAL A 141 -3.76 1.23 5.29
N SER A 142 -4.72 0.38 4.94
CA SER A 142 -4.57 -0.52 3.81
C SER A 142 -4.45 0.23 2.46
N ARG A 143 -5.06 1.42 2.34
CA ARG A 143 -4.88 2.29 1.15
C ARG A 143 -3.52 2.98 1.17
N VAL A 144 -3.05 3.45 2.35
CA VAL A 144 -1.68 3.96 2.49
C VAL A 144 -0.67 2.90 2.07
N LEU A 145 -0.84 1.66 2.52
CA LEU A 145 0.00 0.52 2.12
C LEU A 145 0.05 0.35 0.60
N GLU A 146 -1.11 0.31 -0.08
CA GLU A 146 -1.17 0.17 -1.54
C GLU A 146 -0.44 1.32 -2.25
N LEU A 147 -0.69 2.57 -1.81
CA LEU A 147 -0.04 3.72 -2.42
C LEU A 147 1.48 3.73 -2.20
N VAL A 148 1.96 3.36 -1.00
CA VAL A 148 3.40 3.34 -0.67
C VAL A 148 4.12 2.21 -1.42
N VAL A 149 3.57 0.99 -1.44
CA VAL A 149 4.17 -0.15 -2.16
C VAL A 149 4.25 0.14 -3.65
N HIS A 150 3.16 0.63 -4.24
CA HIS A 150 3.15 0.91 -5.68
C HIS A 150 3.86 2.21 -6.07
N ALA A 151 4.04 3.16 -5.14
CA ALA A 151 4.96 4.28 -5.34
C ALA A 151 6.42 3.81 -5.46
N ASP A 152 6.86 2.84 -4.62
CA ASP A 152 8.18 2.22 -4.75
C ASP A 152 8.31 1.43 -6.07
N ASP A 153 7.29 0.66 -6.45
CA ASP A 153 7.24 -0.07 -7.71
C ASP A 153 7.34 0.88 -8.92
N LEU A 154 6.59 1.99 -8.92
CA LEU A 154 6.61 3.03 -9.96
C LEU A 154 7.96 3.73 -10.03
N ALA A 155 8.51 4.19 -8.89
CA ALA A 155 9.81 4.86 -8.86
C ALA A 155 10.92 3.97 -9.42
N ARG A 156 10.92 2.69 -9.09
CA ARG A 156 11.89 1.71 -9.61
C ARG A 156 11.69 1.44 -11.09
N SER A 157 10.44 1.42 -11.56
CA SER A 157 10.10 1.22 -12.98
C SER A 157 10.58 2.41 -13.80
N VAL A 158 10.23 3.63 -13.41
CA VAL A 158 10.65 4.87 -14.09
C VAL A 158 12.17 5.03 -14.06
N HIS A 159 12.81 4.67 -12.93
CA HIS A 159 14.28 4.73 -12.84
C HIS A 159 14.99 3.80 -13.85
N ARG A 160 14.42 2.66 -14.18
CA ARG A 160 14.95 1.75 -15.20
C ARG A 160 14.90 2.38 -16.60
N VAL A 161 13.87 3.18 -16.88
CA VAL A 161 13.64 3.81 -18.19
C VAL A 161 14.37 5.14 -18.29
N ALA A 162 14.19 6.03 -17.32
CA ALA A 162 14.63 7.41 -17.36
C ALA A 162 15.93 7.69 -16.57
N GLY A 163 16.44 6.74 -15.78
CA GLY A 163 17.64 6.92 -14.97
C GLY A 163 17.48 8.10 -13.97
N SER A 164 18.36 9.10 -14.07
CA SER A 164 18.31 10.29 -13.20
C SER A 164 17.11 11.21 -13.46
N GLY A 165 16.35 11.01 -14.54
CA GLY A 165 15.10 11.74 -14.85
C GLY A 165 13.88 11.24 -14.08
N ALA A 166 14.03 10.24 -13.18
CA ALA A 166 12.92 9.66 -12.41
C ALA A 166 12.28 10.62 -11.37
N GLY A 167 12.77 11.86 -11.25
CA GLY A 167 12.22 12.85 -10.33
C GLY A 167 12.56 12.59 -8.85
N PRO A 168 11.93 13.34 -7.93
CA PRO A 168 12.09 13.14 -6.50
C PRO A 168 11.40 11.85 -6.03
N ASP A 169 11.63 11.47 -4.78
CA ASP A 169 10.99 10.29 -4.18
C ASP A 169 9.46 10.46 -4.09
N PRO A 170 8.64 9.56 -4.68
CA PRO A 170 7.17 9.65 -4.62
C PRO A 170 6.57 9.18 -3.29
N ILE A 171 7.39 8.68 -2.35
CA ILE A 171 6.90 8.19 -1.07
C ILE A 171 6.99 9.29 -0.01
N GLU A 172 5.88 9.52 0.69
CA GLU A 172 5.84 10.38 1.85
C GLU A 172 6.48 9.69 3.06
N PRO A 173 7.50 10.30 3.72
CA PRO A 173 8.21 9.62 4.81
C PRO A 173 7.31 9.14 5.94
N ALA A 174 6.34 9.94 6.38
CA ALA A 174 5.43 9.53 7.45
C ALA A 174 4.51 8.36 7.03
N ALA A 175 4.14 8.28 5.76
CA ALA A 175 3.38 7.15 5.23
C ALA A 175 4.23 5.87 5.15
N LEU A 176 5.52 6.01 4.80
CA LEU A 176 6.45 4.88 4.80
C LEU A 176 6.63 4.31 6.21
N THR A 177 6.84 5.17 7.21
CA THR A 177 6.95 4.76 8.62
C THR A 177 5.68 4.05 9.07
N LEU A 178 4.50 4.62 8.83
CA LEU A 178 3.21 4.01 9.19
C LEU A 178 3.05 2.61 8.59
N VAL A 179 3.39 2.45 7.31
CA VAL A 179 3.29 1.16 6.61
C VAL A 179 4.32 0.17 7.15
N ALA A 180 5.56 0.60 7.35
CA ALA A 180 6.62 -0.27 7.86
C ALA A 180 6.28 -0.82 9.25
N ASP A 181 5.81 0.05 10.16
CA ASP A 181 5.37 -0.35 11.51
C ASP A 181 4.15 -1.28 11.47
N THR A 182 3.20 -1.00 10.59
CA THR A 182 1.99 -1.84 10.42
C THR A 182 2.36 -3.24 9.92
N LEU A 183 3.25 -3.35 8.94
CA LEU A 183 3.73 -4.65 8.43
C LEU A 183 4.53 -5.41 9.49
N LEU A 184 5.37 -4.71 10.26
CA LEU A 184 6.09 -5.30 11.39
C LEU A 184 5.10 -5.82 12.44
N GLY A 185 4.05 -5.06 12.75
CA GLY A 185 3.00 -5.46 13.68
C GLY A 185 2.36 -6.81 13.34
N ILE A 186 2.19 -7.15 12.05
CA ILE A 186 1.68 -8.46 11.62
C ILE A 186 2.64 -9.58 12.03
N VAL A 187 3.93 -9.38 11.81
CA VAL A 187 4.98 -10.37 12.10
C VAL A 187 5.13 -10.55 13.60
N VAL A 188 5.20 -9.46 14.35
CA VAL A 188 5.27 -9.45 15.81
C VAL A 188 4.07 -10.16 16.43
N ALA A 189 2.85 -9.86 15.97
CA ALA A 189 1.62 -10.51 16.46
C ALA A 189 1.60 -12.02 16.21
N ARG A 190 2.19 -12.49 15.10
CA ARG A 190 2.25 -13.92 14.76
C ARG A 190 3.34 -14.67 15.49
N GLY A 191 4.49 -14.02 15.75
CA GLY A 191 5.69 -14.66 16.26
C GLY A 191 6.06 -14.34 17.72
N GLY A 192 5.48 -13.30 18.29
CA GLY A 192 5.75 -12.87 19.67
C GLY A 192 7.14 -12.26 19.89
N TRP A 193 7.80 -11.80 18.83
CA TRP A 193 9.14 -11.20 18.90
C TRP A 193 9.07 -9.70 19.20
N ASP A 194 10.10 -9.18 19.87
CA ASP A 194 10.31 -7.75 20.07
C ASP A 194 11.30 -7.22 19.03
N LEU A 195 10.75 -6.71 17.92
CA LEU A 195 11.51 -6.19 16.79
C LEU A 195 11.19 -4.73 16.55
N GLU A 196 12.12 -4.03 15.91
CA GLU A 196 11.91 -2.67 15.40
C GLU A 196 12.48 -2.52 13.98
N VAL A 197 11.96 -1.59 13.22
CA VAL A 197 12.39 -1.31 11.86
C VAL A 197 13.68 -0.51 11.88
N ALA A 198 14.71 -1.02 11.18
CA ALA A 198 16.00 -0.37 11.00
C ALA A 198 16.09 0.42 9.70
N ASP A 199 15.51 -0.15 8.62
CA ASP A 199 15.44 0.45 7.29
C ASP A 199 14.03 0.17 6.74
N GLU A 200 13.18 1.20 6.77
CA GLU A 200 11.76 1.11 6.41
C GLU A 200 11.55 0.65 4.97
N ARG A 201 12.34 1.15 4.02
CA ARG A 201 12.18 0.82 2.61
C ARG A 201 12.64 -0.61 2.32
N ARG A 202 13.72 -1.04 2.94
CA ARG A 202 14.21 -2.41 2.83
C ARG A 202 13.21 -3.39 3.43
N TRP A 203 12.67 -3.04 4.61
CA TRP A 203 11.61 -3.81 5.25
C TRP A 203 10.34 -3.87 4.40
N LEU A 204 9.87 -2.74 3.86
CA LEU A 204 8.73 -2.68 2.94
C LEU A 204 8.90 -3.66 1.78
N ARG A 205 10.06 -3.65 1.13
CA ARG A 205 10.33 -4.52 -0.04
C ARG A 205 10.37 -6.00 0.32
N LEU A 206 10.95 -6.37 1.45
CA LEU A 206 10.94 -7.74 1.94
C LEU A 206 9.51 -8.20 2.29
N ALA A 207 8.79 -7.39 3.05
CA ALA A 207 7.45 -7.70 3.51
C ALA A 207 6.43 -7.78 2.34
N ALA A 208 6.61 -6.96 1.31
CA ALA A 208 5.78 -6.97 0.11
C ALA A 208 6.26 -7.94 -0.99
N GLY A 209 7.28 -8.76 -0.74
CA GLY A 209 7.82 -9.71 -1.72
C GLY A 209 8.50 -9.05 -2.94
N ARG A 210 8.94 -7.80 -2.82
CA ARG A 210 9.63 -7.04 -3.87
C ARG A 210 11.14 -7.31 -3.90
N THR A 211 11.64 -7.90 -2.84
CA THR A 211 13.00 -8.44 -2.72
C THR A 211 12.89 -9.88 -2.25
N PRO A 212 13.62 -10.84 -2.86
CA PRO A 212 13.67 -12.19 -2.38
C PRO A 212 14.12 -12.25 -0.92
N TYR A 213 13.56 -13.19 -0.15
CA TYR A 213 13.96 -13.37 1.23
C TYR A 213 15.45 -13.75 1.30
N ASP A 214 16.17 -13.03 2.13
CA ASP A 214 17.57 -13.24 2.46
C ASP A 214 17.81 -12.83 3.92
N VAL A 215 18.59 -13.63 4.67
CA VAL A 215 18.81 -13.40 6.11
C VAL A 215 19.62 -12.13 6.36
N ASP A 216 20.57 -11.80 5.47
CA ASP A 216 21.39 -10.60 5.60
C ASP A 216 20.56 -9.34 5.28
N GLU A 217 19.67 -9.43 4.30
CA GLU A 217 18.71 -8.34 3.99
C GLU A 217 17.74 -8.14 5.15
N LEU A 218 17.24 -9.21 5.77
CA LEU A 218 16.40 -9.13 6.96
C LEU A 218 17.14 -8.45 8.12
N ALA A 219 18.38 -8.81 8.38
CA ALA A 219 19.20 -8.24 9.45
C ALA A 219 19.55 -6.75 9.23
N ARG A 220 19.50 -6.28 7.96
CA ARG A 220 19.63 -4.85 7.64
C ARG A 220 18.31 -4.11 7.75
N ALA A 221 17.18 -4.79 7.59
CA ALA A 221 15.86 -4.22 7.62
C ALA A 221 15.27 -4.10 9.03
N LEU A 222 15.57 -5.07 9.90
CA LEU A 222 15.02 -5.15 11.25
C LEU A 222 16.12 -5.31 12.30
N HIS A 223 15.88 -4.82 13.52
CA HIS A 223 16.67 -5.09 14.71
C HIS A 223 15.85 -5.74 15.79
N PRO A 224 16.47 -6.55 16.69
CA PRO A 224 15.84 -6.87 17.96
C PRO A 224 15.81 -5.61 18.84
N ARG A 225 14.71 -5.35 19.52
CA ARG A 225 14.61 -4.23 20.46
C ARG A 225 15.57 -4.37 21.64
N TYR A 226 15.88 -5.59 22.01
CA TYR A 226 16.82 -5.90 23.08
C TYR A 226 18.09 -6.53 22.51
N THR A 227 19.24 -6.00 22.87
CA THR A 227 20.56 -6.41 22.35
C THR A 227 20.95 -7.85 22.68
N SER A 228 20.26 -8.50 23.64
CA SER A 228 20.46 -9.92 24.00
C SER A 228 19.78 -10.90 23.03
N GLU A 229 18.95 -10.39 22.13
CA GLU A 229 18.19 -11.18 21.17
C GLU A 229 18.75 -11.01 19.75
N GLY A 230 18.49 -11.97 18.89
CA GLY A 230 18.77 -11.88 17.46
C GLY A 230 17.49 -11.68 16.65
N VAL A 231 17.62 -11.24 15.42
CA VAL A 231 16.48 -11.25 14.48
C VAL A 231 16.17 -12.71 14.14
N PRO A 232 14.92 -13.17 14.35
CA PRO A 232 14.54 -14.55 14.05
C PRO A 232 14.50 -14.79 12.53
N ASP A 233 14.56 -16.05 12.11
CA ASP A 233 14.31 -16.41 10.72
C ASP A 233 12.81 -16.26 10.38
N LEU A 234 12.50 -15.29 9.54
CA LEU A 234 11.13 -14.95 9.08
C LEU A 234 10.77 -15.58 7.74
N GLY A 235 11.61 -16.44 7.16
CA GLY A 235 11.42 -16.98 5.80
C GLY A 235 10.10 -17.72 5.55
N ARG A 236 9.45 -18.22 6.63
CA ARG A 236 8.12 -18.85 6.53
C ARG A 236 6.95 -17.86 6.66
N MET A 237 7.25 -16.61 7.00
CA MET A 237 6.23 -15.58 7.25
C MET A 237 6.23 -14.50 6.17
N LEU A 238 7.30 -14.43 5.38
CA LEU A 238 7.47 -13.48 4.30
C LEU A 238 7.30 -14.15 2.92
N PRO A 239 6.72 -13.44 1.95
CA PRO A 239 6.14 -12.11 2.09
C PRO A 239 4.83 -12.12 2.91
N VAL A 240 4.44 -10.93 3.41
CA VAL A 240 3.19 -10.73 4.15
C VAL A 240 2.02 -10.47 3.19
N LEU A 241 2.32 -9.89 2.01
CA LEU A 241 1.39 -9.46 0.96
C LEU A 241 1.37 -10.42 -0.22
#